data_340fc00afd86bc6cfaca746389db38c4
#
_entry.id   340fc00afd86bc6cfaca746389db38c4
#
_cell.length_a   1.000
_cell.length_b   1.000
_cell.length_c   1.000
_cell.angle_alpha   90.00
_cell.angle_beta   90.00
_cell.angle_gamma   90.00
#
_symmetry.space_group_name_H-M   'P 1'
#
loop_
_entity.id
_entity.type
_entity.pdbx_description
1 polymer ?
#
loop_
_entity_poly.entity_id
_entity_poly.type
_entity_poly.pdbx_seq_one_letter_code
_entity_poly.pdbx_strand_id
1 'polypeptide(L)'
;MTVETFFRLLGKMAASISIPFQGEPLSGLQIMGVLETRDLDFDNIIVMSANERVFPRRHLLRSIIPPNLRAGYGLPTAADIESQYGYFLFRLLNCARRAYFVYDSRVGQAGSGEITRYLLQLCHVLPKDKVHHRQLRPKLQMAQPRKVEMPKDDFVCSRLKVFNSDPANGGGYLSPSAL
;
A
#
# COMPACT_ATOMS: atom_id res chain seq x y z
N MET A 1 28.02 -22.12 7.62
CA MET A 1 26.77 -21.37 7.48
C MET A 1 27.07 -20.14 6.66
N THR A 2 26.41 -19.96 5.50
CA THR A 2 26.65 -18.78 4.66
C THR A 2 25.91 -17.55 5.22
N VAL A 3 26.44 -16.35 4.97
CA VAL A 3 25.83 -15.09 5.40
C VAL A 3 24.39 -14.97 4.88
N GLU A 4 24.14 -15.39 3.67
CA GLU A 4 22.81 -15.42 3.06
C GLU A 4 21.82 -16.33 3.82
N THR A 5 22.27 -17.51 4.22
CA THR A 5 21.45 -18.43 5.03
C THR A 5 21.11 -17.84 6.38
N PHE A 6 22.05 -17.10 7.00
CA PHE A 6 21.83 -16.40 8.25
C PHE A 6 20.73 -15.35 8.12
N PHE A 7 20.80 -14.45 7.15
CA PHE A 7 19.78 -13.43 6.95
C PHE A 7 18.40 -14.01 6.61
N ARG A 8 18.37 -15.11 5.86
CA ARG A 8 17.10 -15.80 5.55
C ARG A 8 16.47 -16.42 6.80
N LEU A 9 17.26 -17.00 7.69
CA LEU A 9 16.78 -17.54 8.95
C LEU A 9 16.35 -16.43 9.90
N LEU A 10 17.13 -15.35 9.99
CA LEU A 10 16.78 -14.17 10.77
C LEU A 10 15.45 -13.57 10.31
N GLY A 11 15.23 -13.42 9.01
CA GLY A 11 13.97 -12.98 8.44
C GLY A 11 12.79 -13.87 8.80
N LYS A 12 12.97 -15.21 8.75
CA LYS A 12 11.94 -16.16 9.18
C LYS A 12 11.64 -16.05 10.68
N MET A 13 12.65 -15.90 11.52
CA MET A 13 12.47 -15.74 12.96
C MET A 13 11.76 -14.40 13.27
N ALA A 14 12.17 -13.30 12.65
CA ALA A 14 11.54 -12.02 12.82
C ALA A 14 10.07 -12.02 12.39
N ALA A 15 9.74 -12.71 11.29
CA ALA A 15 8.35 -12.84 10.82
C ALA A 15 7.48 -13.72 11.74
N SER A 16 8.07 -14.59 12.57
CA SER A 16 7.31 -15.40 13.55
C SER A 16 7.06 -14.69 14.87
N ILE A 17 7.73 -13.56 15.13
CA ILE A 17 7.57 -12.80 16.35
C ILE A 17 6.35 -11.90 16.19
N SER A 18 5.29 -12.16 16.95
CA SER A 18 4.14 -11.27 17.08
C SER A 18 4.34 -10.37 18.29
N ILE A 19 4.27 -9.07 18.07
CA ILE A 19 4.28 -8.10 19.16
C ILE A 19 2.81 -7.79 19.49
N PRO A 20 2.29 -8.28 20.63
CA PRO A 20 0.92 -7.94 21.04
C PRO A 20 0.86 -6.46 21.42
N PHE A 21 -0.13 -5.76 20.88
CA PHE A 21 -0.45 -4.42 21.37
C PHE A 21 -1.04 -4.54 22.77
N GLN A 22 -0.40 -3.89 23.73
CA GLN A 22 -0.94 -3.77 25.09
C GLN A 22 -1.76 -2.48 25.19
N GLY A 23 -3.04 -2.63 25.46
CA GLY A 23 -3.99 -1.55 25.62
C GLY A 23 -4.74 -1.18 24.33
N GLU A 24 -5.98 -0.74 24.52
CA GLU A 24 -6.78 -0.16 23.44
C GLU A 24 -6.51 1.33 23.41
N PRO A 25 -5.98 1.91 22.32
CA PRO A 25 -5.84 3.34 22.20
C PRO A 25 -7.24 3.97 22.11
N LEU A 26 -7.68 4.62 23.17
CA LEU A 26 -8.97 5.31 23.24
C LEU A 26 -8.94 6.71 22.63
N SER A 27 -7.75 7.19 22.25
CA SER A 27 -7.57 8.54 21.72
C SER A 27 -6.50 8.57 20.62
N GLY A 28 -6.60 9.53 19.70
CA GLY A 28 -5.65 9.76 18.62
C GLY A 28 -6.03 9.06 17.31
N LEU A 29 -5.06 8.96 16.39
CA LEU A 29 -5.25 8.31 15.10
C LEU A 29 -5.25 6.78 15.28
N GLN A 30 -6.31 6.15 14.79
CA GLN A 30 -6.44 4.70 14.80
C GLN A 30 -6.38 4.15 13.39
N ILE A 31 -5.57 3.10 13.19
CA ILE A 31 -5.45 2.40 11.91
C ILE A 31 -5.91 0.97 12.14
N MET A 32 -7.01 0.60 11.49
CA MET A 32 -7.64 -0.71 11.69
C MET A 32 -8.32 -1.19 10.41
N GLY A 33 -8.60 -2.47 10.33
CA GLY A 33 -9.41 -3.04 9.26
C GLY A 33 -10.90 -2.77 9.47
N VAL A 34 -11.70 -2.94 8.43
CA VAL A 34 -13.15 -2.70 8.50
C VAL A 34 -13.86 -3.63 9.50
N LEU A 35 -13.34 -4.83 9.67
CA LEU A 35 -13.94 -5.78 10.61
C LEU A 35 -13.64 -5.43 12.07
N GLU A 36 -12.55 -4.75 12.33
CA GLU A 36 -12.15 -4.28 13.65
C GLU A 36 -12.90 -3.02 14.08
N THR A 37 -13.56 -2.32 13.14
CA THR A 37 -14.36 -1.12 13.44
C THR A 37 -15.76 -1.45 14.01
N ARG A 38 -16.02 -2.71 14.33
CA ARG A 38 -17.32 -3.13 14.91
C ARG A 38 -17.56 -2.38 16.21
N ASP A 39 -18.78 -1.82 16.33
CA ASP A 39 -19.24 -1.10 17.52
C ASP A 39 -18.42 0.15 17.89
N LEU A 40 -17.53 0.60 16.99
CA LEU A 40 -16.80 1.85 17.16
C LEU A 40 -17.37 2.93 16.25
N ASP A 41 -17.46 4.14 16.80
CA ASP A 41 -17.93 5.32 16.08
C ASP A 41 -16.81 6.35 15.98
N PHE A 42 -16.67 6.98 14.80
CA PHE A 42 -15.62 7.96 14.53
C PHE A 42 -16.20 9.20 13.85
N ASP A 43 -15.80 10.37 14.29
CA ASP A 43 -16.19 11.63 13.63
C ASP A 43 -15.59 11.79 12.23
N ASN A 44 -14.36 11.33 12.05
CA ASN A 44 -13.63 11.43 10.80
C ASN A 44 -13.10 10.06 10.38
N ILE A 45 -13.34 9.69 9.14
CA ILE A 45 -12.97 8.40 8.59
C ILE A 45 -12.17 8.59 7.31
N ILE A 46 -11.09 7.85 7.17
CA ILE A 46 -10.30 7.77 5.94
C ILE A 46 -10.25 6.31 5.50
N VAL A 47 -10.93 6.00 4.40
CA VAL A 47 -10.89 4.67 3.79
C VAL A 47 -9.82 4.65 2.72
N MET A 48 -8.75 3.92 2.97
CA MET A 48 -7.64 3.78 2.03
C MET A 48 -7.90 2.65 1.03
N SER A 49 -7.35 2.80 -0.18
CA SER A 49 -7.44 1.79 -1.25
C SER A 49 -8.88 1.39 -1.59
N ALA A 50 -9.76 2.39 -1.71
CA ALA A 50 -11.17 2.20 -2.03
C ALA A 50 -11.38 1.80 -3.51
N ASN A 51 -10.59 0.84 -3.99
CA ASN A 51 -10.65 0.27 -5.33
C ASN A 51 -11.42 -1.04 -5.34
N GLU A 52 -12.11 -1.32 -6.45
CA GLU A 52 -12.76 -2.61 -6.67
C GLU A 52 -11.74 -3.76 -6.59
N ARG A 53 -12.11 -4.89 -6.00
CA ARG A 53 -11.27 -6.05 -5.69
C ARG A 53 -10.27 -5.88 -4.54
N VAL A 54 -9.97 -4.64 -4.12
CA VAL A 54 -9.16 -4.36 -2.94
C VAL A 54 -10.07 -4.12 -1.74
N PHE A 55 -11.15 -3.36 -1.96
CA PHE A 55 -12.18 -3.09 -0.98
C PHE A 55 -13.59 -3.17 -1.61
N PRO A 56 -14.42 -4.15 -1.25
CA PRO A 56 -14.14 -5.27 -0.37
C PRO A 56 -13.14 -6.25 -0.99
N ARG A 57 -12.31 -6.85 -0.14
CA ARG A 57 -11.43 -7.92 -0.58
C ARG A 57 -12.28 -9.12 -0.96
N ARG A 58 -12.17 -9.60 -2.19
CA ARG A 58 -12.85 -10.82 -2.60
C ARG A 58 -12.25 -12.01 -1.85
N HIS A 59 -13.00 -12.56 -0.93
CA HIS A 59 -12.68 -13.84 -0.35
C HIS A 59 -13.11 -14.93 -1.34
N LEU A 60 -12.14 -15.46 -2.08
CA LEU A 60 -12.36 -16.72 -2.78
C LEU A 60 -12.53 -17.79 -1.70
N LEU A 61 -13.77 -18.17 -1.44
CA LEU A 61 -14.06 -19.32 -0.59
C LEU A 61 -13.56 -20.57 -1.33
N ARG A 62 -12.29 -20.92 -1.13
CA ARG A 62 -11.75 -22.19 -1.59
C ARG A 62 -12.35 -23.30 -0.74
N SER A 63 -13.49 -23.79 -1.17
CA SER A 63 -14.21 -24.85 -0.47
C SER A 63 -14.49 -25.99 -1.44
N ILE A 64 -14.42 -27.21 -0.94
CA ILE A 64 -14.83 -28.42 -1.68
C ILE A 64 -16.35 -28.39 -1.93
N ILE A 65 -17.11 -27.67 -1.10
CA ILE A 65 -18.58 -27.57 -1.22
C ILE A 65 -18.92 -26.54 -2.31
N PRO A 66 -19.61 -26.94 -3.38
CA PRO A 66 -20.07 -26.04 -4.43
C PRO A 66 -20.95 -24.90 -3.90
N PRO A 67 -20.91 -23.70 -4.54
CA PRO A 67 -21.71 -22.54 -4.09
C PRO A 67 -23.22 -22.81 -3.99
N ASN A 68 -23.75 -23.59 -4.92
CA ASN A 68 -25.18 -23.94 -4.95
C ASN A 68 -25.61 -24.78 -3.73
N LEU A 69 -24.78 -25.73 -3.33
CA LEU A 69 -25.01 -26.52 -2.14
C LEU A 69 -24.87 -25.66 -0.87
N ARG A 70 -23.90 -24.77 -0.84
CA ARG A 70 -23.78 -23.82 0.29
C ARG A 70 -25.04 -23.00 0.48
N ALA A 71 -25.55 -22.41 -0.60
CA ALA A 71 -26.80 -21.65 -0.56
C ALA A 71 -27.99 -22.51 -0.14
N GLY A 72 -28.11 -23.73 -0.66
CA GLY A 72 -29.22 -24.65 -0.33
C GLY A 72 -29.23 -25.12 1.13
N TYR A 73 -28.07 -25.20 1.78
CA TYR A 73 -27.93 -25.60 3.18
C TYR A 73 -27.73 -24.43 4.15
N GLY A 74 -27.93 -23.20 3.71
CA GLY A 74 -27.80 -22.01 4.57
C GLY A 74 -26.38 -21.73 5.04
N LEU A 75 -25.35 -22.22 4.34
CA LEU A 75 -23.95 -21.95 4.64
C LEU A 75 -23.54 -20.58 4.05
N PRO A 76 -22.66 -19.83 4.74
CA PRO A 76 -22.23 -18.53 4.24
C PRO A 76 -21.67 -18.59 2.83
N THR A 77 -22.17 -17.73 1.95
CA THR A 77 -21.72 -17.57 0.57
C THR A 77 -20.78 -16.36 0.44
N ALA A 78 -20.15 -16.19 -0.72
CA ALA A 78 -19.35 -14.99 -0.98
C ALA A 78 -20.21 -13.71 -0.94
N ALA A 79 -21.47 -13.79 -1.37
CA ALA A 79 -22.40 -12.66 -1.33
C ALA A 79 -22.74 -12.24 0.11
N ASP A 80 -22.88 -13.20 1.03
CA ASP A 80 -23.13 -12.90 2.44
C ASP A 80 -21.93 -12.15 3.06
N ILE A 81 -20.71 -12.57 2.73
CA ILE A 81 -19.50 -11.90 3.20
C ILE A 81 -19.40 -10.48 2.63
N GLU A 82 -19.67 -10.30 1.33
CA GLU A 82 -19.68 -8.96 0.71
C GLU A 82 -20.76 -8.07 1.36
N SER A 83 -21.92 -8.61 1.66
CA SER A 83 -22.99 -7.88 2.35
C SER A 83 -22.60 -7.46 3.76
N GLN A 84 -21.87 -8.28 4.49
CA GLN A 84 -21.32 -7.92 5.81
C GLN A 84 -20.34 -6.75 5.72
N TYR A 85 -19.41 -6.75 4.76
CA TYR A 85 -18.51 -5.63 4.55
C TYR A 85 -19.26 -4.34 4.22
N GLY A 86 -20.28 -4.44 3.37
CA GLY A 86 -21.17 -3.31 3.06
C GLY A 86 -21.84 -2.78 4.31
N TYR A 87 -22.44 -3.65 5.12
CA TYR A 87 -23.09 -3.27 6.36
C TYR A 87 -22.15 -2.53 7.32
N PHE A 88 -20.93 -3.05 7.56
CA PHE A 88 -19.98 -2.39 8.46
C PHE A 88 -19.56 -1.03 7.93
N LEU A 89 -19.33 -0.91 6.62
CA LEU A 89 -18.97 0.37 6.00
C LEU A 89 -20.11 1.38 6.16
N PHE A 90 -21.34 1.00 5.79
CA PHE A 90 -22.48 1.93 5.86
C PHE A 90 -22.82 2.32 7.30
N ARG A 91 -22.71 1.38 8.24
CA ARG A 91 -22.86 1.69 9.67
C ARG A 91 -21.83 2.72 10.13
N LEU A 92 -20.57 2.49 9.80
CA LEU A 92 -19.48 3.38 10.14
C LEU A 92 -19.70 4.80 9.57
N LEU A 93 -20.13 4.88 8.30
CA LEU A 93 -20.41 6.15 7.63
C LEU A 93 -21.60 6.90 8.22
N ASN A 94 -22.59 6.17 8.71
CA ASN A 94 -23.79 6.80 9.30
C ASN A 94 -23.47 7.58 10.57
N CYS A 95 -22.44 7.20 11.31
CA CYS A 95 -21.99 7.90 12.53
C CYS A 95 -20.93 8.96 12.23
N ALA A 96 -20.36 8.99 11.03
CA ALA A 96 -19.27 9.88 10.70
C ALA A 96 -19.75 11.28 10.27
N ARG A 97 -19.06 12.31 10.73
CA ARG A 97 -19.26 13.68 10.24
C ARG A 97 -18.59 13.92 8.90
N ARG A 98 -17.41 13.29 8.69
CA ARG A 98 -16.64 13.41 7.45
C ARG A 98 -16.04 12.06 7.09
N ALA A 99 -16.19 11.68 5.82
CA ALA A 99 -15.58 10.48 5.29
C ALA A 99 -14.75 10.81 4.04
N TYR A 100 -13.55 10.29 3.99
CA TYR A 100 -12.62 10.44 2.87
C TYR A 100 -12.33 9.06 2.29
N PHE A 101 -12.53 8.94 0.97
CA PHE A 101 -12.21 7.72 0.25
C PHE A 101 -11.03 7.99 -0.67
N VAL A 102 -9.95 7.25 -0.46
CA VAL A 102 -8.74 7.35 -1.28
C VAL A 102 -8.65 6.13 -2.18
N TYR A 103 -8.61 6.35 -3.48
CA TYR A 103 -8.50 5.28 -4.46
C TYR A 103 -7.48 5.64 -5.54
N ASP A 104 -6.92 4.63 -6.20
CA ASP A 104 -5.99 4.79 -7.31
C ASP A 104 -6.75 4.70 -8.63
N SER A 105 -6.71 5.75 -9.44
CA SER A 105 -7.37 5.82 -10.74
C SER A 105 -6.50 5.37 -11.92
N ARG A 106 -5.27 4.90 -11.67
CA ARG A 106 -4.36 4.45 -12.72
C ARG A 106 -4.83 3.13 -13.31
N VAL A 107 -4.88 3.06 -14.64
CA VAL A 107 -5.21 1.86 -15.39
C VAL A 107 -3.91 1.09 -15.67
N GLY A 108 -3.83 -0.18 -15.28
CA GLY A 108 -2.73 -1.08 -15.66
C GLY A 108 -1.68 -1.31 -14.58
N GLN A 109 -1.64 -2.40 -14.02
CA GLN A 109 -0.88 -3.17 -13.03
C GLN A 109 -1.67 -3.35 -11.73
N ALA A 110 -2.01 -4.58 -11.41
CA ALA A 110 -2.57 -5.08 -10.15
C ALA A 110 -3.91 -4.50 -9.65
N GLY A 111 -4.41 -3.40 -10.20
CA GLY A 111 -5.72 -2.84 -9.88
C GLY A 111 -6.38 -2.30 -11.16
N SER A 112 -7.69 -2.48 -11.29
CA SER A 112 -8.44 -2.02 -12.47
C SER A 112 -8.57 -0.49 -12.58
N GLY A 113 -8.04 0.28 -11.64
CA GLY A 113 -8.28 1.72 -11.54
C GLY A 113 -9.76 2.06 -11.22
N GLU A 114 -10.58 1.06 -11.00
CA GLU A 114 -12.02 1.20 -10.75
C GLU A 114 -12.28 1.53 -9.28
N ILE A 115 -13.21 2.43 -9.08
CA ILE A 115 -13.73 2.78 -7.77
C ILE A 115 -14.54 1.60 -7.22
N THR A 116 -14.46 1.36 -5.91
CA THR A 116 -15.29 0.35 -5.27
C THR A 116 -16.78 0.61 -5.50
N ARG A 117 -17.54 -0.46 -5.69
CA ARG A 117 -19.00 -0.43 -5.88
C ARG A 117 -19.75 0.30 -4.76
N TYR A 118 -19.25 0.22 -3.53
CA TYR A 118 -19.86 0.92 -2.39
C TYR A 118 -19.77 2.43 -2.54
N LEU A 119 -18.64 2.95 -3.02
CA LEU A 119 -18.49 4.39 -3.26
C LEU A 119 -19.36 4.84 -4.43
N LEU A 120 -19.51 4.04 -5.48
CA LEU A 120 -20.45 4.32 -6.57
C LEU A 120 -21.89 4.38 -6.07
N GLN A 121 -22.31 3.45 -5.21
CA GLN A 121 -23.63 3.48 -4.61
C GLN A 121 -23.84 4.74 -3.75
N LEU A 122 -22.85 5.10 -2.93
CA LEU A 122 -22.90 6.34 -2.13
C LEU A 122 -23.04 7.58 -3.00
N CYS A 123 -22.30 7.66 -4.11
CA CYS A 123 -22.40 8.79 -5.04
C CYS A 123 -23.78 8.90 -5.71
N HIS A 124 -24.52 7.79 -5.84
CA HIS A 124 -25.89 7.80 -6.35
C HIS A 124 -26.94 8.15 -5.30
N VAL A 125 -26.70 7.74 -4.04
CA VAL A 125 -27.67 7.97 -2.94
C VAL A 125 -27.51 9.34 -2.33
N LEU A 126 -26.27 9.82 -2.21
CA LEU A 126 -26.00 11.11 -1.58
C LEU A 126 -26.27 12.30 -2.54
N PRO A 127 -26.77 13.41 -2.01
CA PRO A 127 -26.88 14.66 -2.79
C PRO A 127 -25.51 15.10 -3.32
N LYS A 128 -25.48 15.63 -4.54
CA LYS A 128 -24.23 16.02 -5.23
C LYS A 128 -23.43 17.12 -4.51
N ASP A 129 -24.09 17.95 -3.74
CA ASP A 129 -23.48 19.00 -2.91
C ASP A 129 -22.67 18.46 -1.73
N LYS A 130 -22.93 17.22 -1.31
CA LYS A 130 -22.19 16.54 -0.24
C LYS A 130 -21.00 15.71 -0.72
N VAL A 131 -20.87 15.49 -2.02
CA VAL A 131 -19.81 14.67 -2.60
C VAL A 131 -18.80 15.52 -3.35
N HIS A 132 -17.56 15.53 -2.89
CA HIS A 132 -16.50 16.33 -3.49
C HIS A 132 -15.40 15.41 -4.04
N HIS A 133 -15.14 15.51 -5.33
CA HIS A 133 -14.04 14.81 -5.98
C HIS A 133 -12.79 15.69 -6.03
N ARG A 134 -11.65 15.14 -5.59
CA ARG A 134 -10.35 15.81 -5.67
C ARG A 134 -9.32 14.86 -6.23
N GLN A 135 -8.53 15.34 -7.17
CA GLN A 135 -7.40 14.58 -7.70
C GLN A 135 -6.11 15.03 -7.02
N LEU A 136 -5.46 14.09 -6.32
CA LEU A 136 -4.14 14.31 -5.76
C LEU A 136 -3.10 13.96 -6.83
N ARG A 137 -2.31 14.94 -7.23
CA ARG A 137 -1.16 14.73 -8.11
C ARG A 137 0.10 14.96 -7.28
N PRO A 138 0.99 13.97 -7.15
CA PRO A 138 2.28 14.23 -6.50
C PRO A 138 3.02 15.27 -7.34
N LYS A 139 3.38 16.38 -6.73
CA LYS A 139 4.39 17.28 -7.32
C LYS A 139 5.73 16.55 -7.19
N LEU A 140 6.16 15.91 -8.25
CA LEU A 140 7.55 15.50 -8.37
C LEU A 140 8.38 16.79 -8.47
N GLN A 141 8.77 17.34 -7.33
CA GLN A 141 9.91 18.23 -7.31
C GLN A 141 11.13 17.36 -7.59
N MET A 142 11.47 17.25 -8.86
CA MET A 142 12.82 16.81 -9.21
C MET A 142 13.76 17.88 -8.63
N ALA A 143 14.31 17.58 -7.45
CA ALA A 143 15.45 18.34 -6.99
C ALA A 143 16.46 18.29 -8.15
N GLN A 144 16.80 19.45 -8.71
CA GLN A 144 17.85 19.48 -9.72
C GLN A 144 19.06 18.79 -9.09
N PRO A 145 19.64 17.76 -9.74
CA PRO A 145 20.80 17.11 -9.21
C PRO A 145 21.84 18.19 -8.95
N ARG A 146 22.34 18.23 -7.73
CA ARG A 146 23.37 19.20 -7.35
C ARG A 146 24.53 18.98 -8.30
N LYS A 147 24.78 19.97 -9.18
CA LYS A 147 25.88 19.91 -10.11
C LYS A 147 27.18 19.93 -9.28
N VAL A 148 27.83 18.77 -9.22
CA VAL A 148 29.13 18.66 -8.56
C VAL A 148 30.17 19.01 -9.59
N GLU A 149 30.74 20.19 -9.47
CA GLU A 149 31.88 20.62 -10.28
C GLU A 149 33.16 20.33 -9.50
N MET A 150 33.98 19.45 -10.04
CA MET A 150 35.32 19.20 -9.52
C MET A 150 36.32 19.97 -10.35
N PRO A 151 37.03 20.95 -9.77
CA PRO A 151 38.08 21.63 -10.47
C PRO A 151 39.18 20.63 -10.85
N LYS A 152 39.70 20.71 -12.07
CA LYS A 152 40.83 19.89 -12.54
C LYS A 152 42.15 20.51 -12.02
N ASP A 153 42.35 20.46 -10.72
CA ASP A 153 43.60 20.83 -10.09
C ASP A 153 44.66 19.71 -10.21
N ASP A 154 45.89 20.00 -9.85
CA ASP A 154 46.99 19.02 -9.94
C ASP A 154 46.75 17.78 -9.05
N PHE A 155 46.00 17.93 -7.95
CA PHE A 155 45.64 16.83 -7.08
C PHE A 155 44.66 15.87 -7.79
N VAL A 156 43.60 16.36 -8.39
CA VAL A 156 42.63 15.58 -9.13
C VAL A 156 43.28 14.92 -10.36
N CYS A 157 44.12 15.72 -11.08
CA CYS A 157 44.85 15.19 -12.24
C CYS A 157 45.83 14.07 -11.86
N SER A 158 46.52 14.17 -10.73
CA SER A 158 47.43 13.13 -10.26
C SER A 158 46.66 11.84 -9.89
N ARG A 159 45.50 11.98 -9.26
CA ARG A 159 44.62 10.84 -8.94
C ARG A 159 44.06 10.17 -10.19
N LEU A 160 43.63 10.94 -11.18
CA LEU A 160 43.13 10.38 -12.45
C LEU A 160 44.23 9.66 -13.23
N LYS A 161 45.49 10.14 -13.17
CA LYS A 161 46.64 9.45 -13.79
C LYS A 161 46.89 8.06 -13.20
N VAL A 162 46.68 7.86 -11.91
CA VAL A 162 46.79 6.55 -11.26
C VAL A 162 45.79 5.54 -11.83
N PHE A 163 44.59 5.95 -12.18
CA PHE A 163 43.59 5.11 -12.81
C PHE A 163 43.84 4.84 -14.30
N ASN A 164 44.59 5.68 -14.96
CA ASN A 164 44.90 5.56 -16.38
C ASN A 164 46.27 4.89 -16.65
N SER A 165 46.97 4.49 -15.59
CA SER A 165 48.23 3.76 -15.71
C SER A 165 47.99 2.29 -15.96
N ASP A 166 48.94 1.70 -16.74
CA ASP A 166 48.90 0.31 -17.22
C ASP A 166 48.63 -0.70 -16.09
N PRO A 167 47.71 -1.69 -16.28
CA PRO A 167 47.40 -2.68 -15.27
C PRO A 167 48.60 -3.50 -14.78
N ALA A 168 49.66 -3.56 -15.55
CA ALA A 168 50.95 -4.19 -15.15
C ALA A 168 51.60 -3.52 -13.94
N ASN A 169 51.26 -2.23 -13.67
CA ASN A 169 51.80 -1.45 -12.55
C ASN A 169 50.77 -1.13 -11.46
N GLY A 170 49.73 -1.95 -11.33
CA GLY A 170 48.69 -1.79 -10.26
C GLY A 170 47.67 -0.68 -10.49
N GLY A 171 47.60 -0.12 -11.68
CA GLY A 171 46.58 0.86 -12.07
C GLY A 171 45.24 0.18 -12.37
N GLY A 172 44.13 0.71 -11.87
CA GLY A 172 42.80 0.25 -12.19
C GLY A 172 42.16 1.03 -13.33
N TYR A 173 41.41 0.35 -14.19
CA TYR A 173 40.59 1.04 -15.19
C TYR A 173 39.28 1.55 -14.58
N LEU A 174 38.91 2.80 -14.90
CA LEU A 174 37.55 3.28 -14.70
C LEU A 174 36.65 2.63 -15.76
N SER A 175 35.87 1.67 -15.37
CA SER A 175 34.87 1.07 -16.24
C SER A 175 33.54 1.79 -16.07
N PRO A 176 32.71 1.93 -17.14
CA PRO A 176 31.39 2.54 -17.03
C PRO A 176 30.43 1.80 -16.07
N SER A 177 30.73 0.53 -15.76
CA SER A 177 29.98 -0.29 -14.82
C SER A 177 30.47 -0.17 -13.36
N ALA A 178 31.53 0.62 -13.11
CA ALA A 178 32.03 0.89 -11.76
C ALA A 178 31.55 2.23 -11.18
N LEU A 179 30.76 2.98 -11.93
CA LEU A 179 30.01 4.17 -11.54
C LEU A 179 28.58 3.81 -11.21
#